data_b9a6308feba2250afa3558dc00b13a2e
#
_entry.id   b9a6308feba2250afa3558dc00b13a2e
#
_cell.length_a   1.000
_cell.length_b   1.000
_cell.length_c   1.000
_cell.angle_alpha   90.00
_cell.angle_beta   90.00
_cell.angle_gamma   90.00
#
_symmetry.space_group_name_H-M   'P 1'
#
loop_
_entity.id
_entity.type
_entity.pdbx_description
1 polymer ?
#
loop_
_entity_poly.entity_id
_entity_poly.type
_entity_poly.pdbx_seq_one_letter_code
_entity_poly.pdbx_strand_id
1 'polypeptide(L)'
;MKTRVRQLDDADLSQTIEFLSRAPVANVFLLSRIRQGGLDSARLGCPVHGVFRGGELVGLVHIGANLVPVIDDGRDSAVVDALASKIGRWRRSSSIMGADVAVLPLYERLAQIGPDTWGRPREVRSCQPLLAMSDRPRVVPDARVVRINERHFEPYFRAAVAMYTEEVGVSPLDPGDGYRRHMLELVRQGRGLGIVDDGDVRWKSDVAVTWGNVCQIQGVWMDPAWRGRGLAAPAMAAVVELARRDHDTVSLYVNDFNTRALRTYRRVGFERIGTMATLLY
;
A
#
# COMPACT_ATOMS: atom_id res chain seq x y z
N MET A 1 29.65 15.56 1.42
CA MET A 1 28.70 16.68 1.16
C MET A 1 27.67 16.73 2.27
N LYS A 2 27.28 17.94 2.74
CA LYS A 2 26.33 18.13 3.84
C LYS A 2 24.90 17.80 3.38
N THR A 3 24.18 16.97 4.11
CA THR A 3 22.75 16.71 3.91
C THR A 3 21.92 17.85 4.51
N ARG A 4 20.86 18.28 3.79
CA ARG A 4 19.90 19.26 4.26
C ARG A 4 18.50 18.65 4.23
N VAL A 5 17.75 18.78 5.31
CA VAL A 5 16.35 18.36 5.40
C VAL A 5 15.45 19.58 5.40
N ARG A 6 14.40 19.55 4.57
CA ARG A 6 13.34 20.56 4.59
C ARG A 6 11.99 19.95 4.23
N GLN A 7 10.93 20.63 4.58
CA GLN A 7 9.61 20.30 4.08
C GLN A 7 9.56 20.60 2.57
N LEU A 8 8.91 19.70 1.84
CA LEU A 8 8.62 19.87 0.42
C LEU A 8 7.31 20.63 0.24
N ASP A 9 7.23 21.36 -0.87
CA ASP A 9 6.03 22.05 -1.33
C ASP A 9 5.83 21.83 -2.84
N ASP A 10 4.81 22.47 -3.43
CA ASP A 10 4.49 22.27 -4.84
C ASP A 10 5.60 22.73 -5.82
N ALA A 11 6.55 23.57 -5.40
CA ALA A 11 7.71 23.89 -6.21
C ALA A 11 8.66 22.69 -6.39
N ASP A 12 8.60 21.72 -5.48
CA ASP A 12 9.38 20.48 -5.52
C ASP A 12 8.68 19.34 -6.25
N LEU A 13 7.46 19.56 -6.75
CA LEU A 13 6.59 18.48 -7.24
C LEU A 13 7.24 17.68 -8.36
N SER A 14 7.83 18.33 -9.35
CA SER A 14 8.49 17.66 -10.47
C SER A 14 9.65 16.78 -10.03
N GLN A 15 10.54 17.31 -9.18
CA GLN A 15 11.69 16.57 -8.66
C GLN A 15 11.25 15.39 -7.77
N THR A 16 10.18 15.58 -6.99
CA THR A 16 9.63 14.52 -6.13
C THR A 16 9.01 13.39 -6.96
N ILE A 17 8.24 13.71 -8.00
CA ILE A 17 7.67 12.73 -8.91
C ILE A 17 8.79 11.97 -9.64
N GLU A 18 9.80 12.65 -10.14
CA GLU A 18 10.95 12.02 -10.79
C GLU A 18 11.66 11.04 -9.84
N PHE A 19 11.94 11.47 -8.60
CA PHE A 19 12.56 10.65 -7.58
C PHE A 19 11.74 9.39 -7.27
N LEU A 20 10.44 9.54 -7.01
CA LEU A 20 9.54 8.41 -6.72
C LEU A 20 9.34 7.48 -7.92
N SER A 21 9.40 8.02 -9.14
CA SER A 21 9.21 7.26 -10.38
C SER A 21 10.40 6.36 -10.75
N ARG A 22 11.52 6.43 -10.02
CA ARG A 22 12.63 5.45 -10.13
C ARG A 22 12.20 4.04 -9.73
N ALA A 23 11.19 3.92 -8.81
CA ALA A 23 10.59 2.66 -8.40
C ALA A 23 9.06 2.80 -8.31
N PRO A 24 8.35 2.97 -9.44
CA PRO A 24 6.95 3.40 -9.45
C PRO A 24 6.01 2.39 -8.78
N VAL A 25 6.30 1.10 -8.85
CA VAL A 25 5.49 0.05 -8.21
C VAL A 25 5.63 0.10 -6.68
N ALA A 26 6.84 0.25 -6.16
CA ALA A 26 7.07 0.35 -4.71
C ALA A 26 6.51 1.67 -4.14
N ASN A 27 6.55 2.74 -4.93
CA ASN A 27 6.16 4.08 -4.52
C ASN A 27 4.74 4.47 -4.97
N VAL A 28 3.95 3.54 -5.53
CA VAL A 28 2.62 3.83 -6.10
C VAL A 28 1.68 4.51 -5.10
N PHE A 29 1.78 4.16 -3.83
CA PHE A 29 0.99 4.80 -2.77
C PHE A 29 1.29 6.30 -2.66
N LEU A 30 2.56 6.70 -2.55
CA LEU A 30 2.93 8.12 -2.45
C LEU A 30 2.65 8.87 -3.75
N LEU A 31 2.96 8.29 -4.89
CA LEU A 31 2.67 8.86 -6.21
C LEU A 31 1.17 9.12 -6.38
N SER A 32 0.33 8.18 -5.95
CA SER A 32 -1.14 8.34 -5.98
C SER A 32 -1.62 9.48 -5.06
N ARG A 33 -1.06 9.58 -3.85
CA ARG A 33 -1.39 10.64 -2.89
C ARG A 33 -0.98 12.02 -3.39
N ILE A 34 0.24 12.14 -3.90
CA ILE A 34 0.78 13.40 -4.44
C ILE A 34 0.00 13.85 -5.67
N ARG A 35 -0.45 12.92 -6.52
CA ARG A 35 -1.33 13.26 -7.67
C ARG A 35 -2.62 13.94 -7.21
N GLN A 36 -3.19 13.52 -6.09
CA GLN A 36 -4.46 14.03 -5.59
C GLN A 36 -4.32 15.37 -4.85
N GLY A 37 -3.28 15.52 -4.05
CA GLY A 37 -3.12 16.63 -3.11
C GLY A 37 -1.92 17.56 -3.38
N GLY A 38 -1.05 17.23 -4.34
CA GLY A 38 0.25 17.90 -4.47
C GLY A 38 1.14 17.63 -3.27
N LEU A 39 2.04 18.55 -2.97
CA LEU A 39 2.93 18.52 -1.80
C LEU A 39 2.53 19.54 -0.72
N ASP A 40 1.49 20.33 -0.96
CA ASP A 40 0.91 21.21 0.05
C ASP A 40 0.33 20.39 1.19
N SER A 41 0.84 20.62 2.41
CA SER A 41 0.48 19.80 3.57
C SER A 41 -0.99 19.91 4.01
N ALA A 42 -1.67 21.02 3.69
CA ALA A 42 -3.09 21.18 4.00
C ALA A 42 -3.97 20.34 3.05
N ARG A 43 -3.63 20.30 1.76
CA ARG A 43 -4.34 19.49 0.76
C ARG A 43 -3.99 18.00 0.88
N LEU A 44 -2.71 17.67 1.08
CA LEU A 44 -2.25 16.29 1.26
C LEU A 44 -2.68 15.69 2.61
N GLY A 45 -2.98 16.55 3.60
CA GLY A 45 -3.34 16.19 4.97
C GLY A 45 -2.16 15.89 5.88
N CYS A 46 -0.92 16.04 5.39
CA CYS A 46 0.29 15.80 6.17
C CYS A 46 1.54 16.33 5.43
N PRO A 47 2.63 16.63 6.16
CA PRO A 47 3.87 17.09 5.54
C PRO A 47 4.66 15.96 4.90
N VAL A 48 5.36 16.31 3.82
CA VAL A 48 6.43 15.51 3.23
C VAL A 48 7.75 16.25 3.43
N HIS A 49 8.78 15.56 3.93
CA HIS A 49 10.10 16.13 4.10
C HIS A 49 11.09 15.44 3.20
N GLY A 50 11.90 16.23 2.47
CA GLY A 50 12.95 15.74 1.58
C GLY A 50 14.33 15.94 2.19
N VAL A 51 15.23 15.01 1.92
CA VAL A 51 16.67 15.08 2.20
C VAL A 51 17.40 15.39 0.91
N PHE A 52 18.15 16.46 0.92
CA PHE A 52 18.91 16.95 -0.24
C PHE A 52 20.40 16.81 -0.02
N ARG A 53 21.11 16.45 -1.09
CA ARG A 53 22.58 16.42 -1.17
C ARG A 53 23.02 17.05 -2.48
N GLY A 54 23.73 18.19 -2.40
CA GLY A 54 24.14 18.94 -3.61
C GLY A 54 23.00 19.45 -4.48
N GLY A 55 21.81 19.67 -3.90
CA GLY A 55 20.60 20.07 -4.62
C GLY A 55 19.73 18.90 -5.11
N GLU A 56 20.24 17.67 -5.10
CA GLU A 56 19.49 16.48 -5.47
C GLU A 56 18.69 15.91 -4.29
N LEU A 57 17.47 15.46 -4.55
CA LEU A 57 16.64 14.74 -3.61
C LEU A 57 17.14 13.28 -3.53
N VAL A 58 17.62 12.87 -2.35
CA VAL A 58 18.20 11.54 -2.10
C VAL A 58 17.37 10.69 -1.13
N GLY A 59 16.35 11.27 -0.56
CA GLY A 59 15.39 10.58 0.30
C GLY A 59 14.24 11.49 0.70
N LEU A 60 13.12 10.91 1.06
CA LEU A 60 11.98 11.65 1.59
C LEU A 60 11.20 10.82 2.61
N VAL A 61 10.35 11.50 3.38
CA VAL A 61 9.38 10.84 4.25
C VAL A 61 8.05 11.60 4.26
N HIS A 62 6.98 10.88 4.04
CA HIS A 62 5.61 11.32 4.24
C HIS A 62 5.21 11.03 5.69
N ILE A 63 4.80 12.05 6.44
CA ILE A 63 4.52 11.96 7.88
C ILE A 63 3.02 12.09 8.12
N GLY A 64 2.27 11.05 7.75
CA GLY A 64 0.83 10.94 7.96
C GLY A 64 0.46 9.86 8.99
N ALA A 65 -0.78 9.37 8.93
CA ALA A 65 -1.20 8.19 9.70
C ALA A 65 -0.29 6.99 9.41
N ASN A 66 0.14 6.84 8.16
CA ASN A 66 1.25 5.98 7.78
C ASN A 66 2.50 6.84 7.59
N LEU A 67 3.58 6.49 8.27
CA LEU A 67 4.91 7.03 8.00
C LEU A 67 5.50 6.27 6.82
N VAL A 68 5.79 6.97 5.72
CA VAL A 68 6.27 6.31 4.49
C VAL A 68 7.60 6.91 4.06
N PRO A 69 8.73 6.27 4.42
CA PRO A 69 10.05 6.66 3.94
C PRO A 69 10.29 6.14 2.52
N VAL A 70 11.00 6.93 1.72
CA VAL A 70 11.63 6.51 0.46
C VAL A 70 13.07 6.98 0.46
N ILE A 71 14.00 6.06 0.29
CA ILE A 71 15.45 6.30 0.32
C ILE A 71 16.04 5.55 -0.87
N ASP A 72 16.87 6.21 -1.67
CA ASP A 72 17.51 5.59 -2.85
C ASP A 72 18.43 4.41 -2.44
N ASP A 73 19.22 4.64 -1.39
CA ASP A 73 20.07 3.61 -0.79
C ASP A 73 19.83 3.54 0.71
N GLY A 74 19.16 2.50 1.15
CA GLY A 74 18.88 2.26 2.58
C GLY A 74 20.15 2.07 3.45
N ARG A 75 21.32 1.90 2.84
CA ARG A 75 22.62 1.87 3.54
C ARG A 75 23.18 3.26 3.80
N ASP A 76 22.60 4.30 3.21
CA ASP A 76 23.02 5.68 3.46
C ASP A 76 22.55 6.15 4.84
N SER A 77 23.35 5.86 5.85
CA SER A 77 23.07 6.18 7.24
C SER A 77 22.83 7.69 7.46
N ALA A 78 23.49 8.56 6.69
CA ALA A 78 23.31 10.00 6.81
C ALA A 78 21.90 10.45 6.37
N VAL A 79 21.31 9.80 5.38
CA VAL A 79 19.90 10.05 4.98
C VAL A 79 18.94 9.49 6.03
N VAL A 80 19.19 8.28 6.52
CA VAL A 80 18.39 7.65 7.58
C VAL A 80 18.41 8.53 8.85
N ASP A 81 19.59 8.98 9.30
CA ASP A 81 19.77 9.83 10.47
C ASP A 81 19.05 11.18 10.31
N ALA A 82 19.14 11.77 9.13
CA ALA A 82 18.50 13.03 8.82
C ALA A 82 16.97 12.92 8.88
N LEU A 83 16.40 11.86 8.32
CA LEU A 83 14.95 11.58 8.38
C LEU A 83 14.52 11.27 9.82
N ALA A 84 15.24 10.41 10.52
CA ALA A 84 14.91 10.04 11.91
C ALA A 84 14.96 11.25 12.84
N SER A 85 15.96 12.12 12.70
CA SER A 85 16.05 13.37 13.46
C SER A 85 14.89 14.31 13.18
N LYS A 86 14.42 14.37 11.94
CA LYS A 86 13.26 15.19 11.53
C LYS A 86 11.94 14.66 12.08
N ILE A 87 11.76 13.36 12.08
CA ILE A 87 10.57 12.68 12.63
C ILE A 87 10.55 12.86 14.15
N GLY A 88 11.70 12.70 14.78
CA GLY A 88 11.87 12.88 16.21
C GLY A 88 11.33 11.73 17.07
N ARG A 89 11.37 11.91 18.39
CA ARG A 89 11.02 10.87 19.37
C ARG A 89 9.51 10.64 19.54
N TRP A 90 8.68 11.60 19.14
CA TRP A 90 7.23 11.52 19.35
C TRP A 90 6.54 10.92 18.14
N ARG A 91 5.90 9.79 18.33
CA ARG A 91 5.16 9.09 17.28
C ARG A 91 3.73 9.66 17.15
N ARG A 92 3.36 10.02 15.91
CA ARG A 92 2.01 10.43 15.52
C ARG A 92 1.39 9.46 14.49
N SER A 93 2.20 8.57 13.93
CA SER A 93 1.79 7.60 12.93
C SER A 93 1.40 6.28 13.58
N SER A 94 0.41 5.60 13.03
CA SER A 94 -0.04 4.27 13.44
C SER A 94 0.75 3.14 12.77
N SER A 95 1.54 3.46 11.74
CA SER A 95 2.41 2.50 11.08
C SER A 95 3.63 3.17 10.45
N ILE A 96 4.67 2.36 10.19
CA ILE A 96 5.74 2.68 9.23
C ILE A 96 5.60 1.65 8.10
N MET A 97 5.54 2.10 6.84
CA MET A 97 5.37 1.19 5.69
C MET A 97 6.12 1.69 4.46
N GLY A 98 6.55 0.77 3.61
CA GLY A 98 7.28 1.08 2.38
C GLY A 98 8.25 -0.04 1.99
N ALA A 99 9.20 0.26 1.11
CA ALA A 99 10.27 -0.67 0.77
C ALA A 99 11.09 -1.01 2.03
N ASP A 100 11.41 -2.30 2.21
CA ASP A 100 12.14 -2.81 3.38
C ASP A 100 13.47 -2.10 3.59
N VAL A 101 14.18 -1.81 2.51
CA VAL A 101 15.48 -1.08 2.50
C VAL A 101 15.39 0.34 3.07
N ALA A 102 14.21 0.95 3.08
CA ALA A 102 13.99 2.26 3.68
C ALA A 102 13.35 2.16 5.08
N VAL A 103 12.40 1.24 5.24
CA VAL A 103 11.60 1.08 6.47
C VAL A 103 12.43 0.54 7.62
N LEU A 104 13.18 -0.54 7.40
CA LEU A 104 13.87 -1.23 8.49
C LEU A 104 15.01 -0.38 9.10
N PRO A 105 15.93 0.23 8.31
CA PRO A 105 16.96 1.10 8.88
C PRO A 105 16.37 2.34 9.59
N LEU A 106 15.31 2.92 9.01
CA LEU A 106 14.65 4.06 9.65
C LEU A 106 14.00 3.66 10.99
N TYR A 107 13.34 2.52 11.04
CA TYR A 107 12.76 1.99 12.28
C TYR A 107 13.83 1.77 13.36
N GLU A 108 14.92 1.10 13.03
CA GLU A 108 16.03 0.87 13.97
C GLU A 108 16.54 2.19 14.57
N ARG A 109 16.67 3.21 13.72
CA ARG A 109 17.13 4.51 14.16
C ARG A 109 16.09 5.25 15.02
N LEU A 110 14.82 5.19 14.66
CA LEU A 110 13.72 5.77 15.44
C LEU A 110 13.58 5.09 16.81
N ALA A 111 13.73 3.76 16.87
CA ALA A 111 13.71 3.00 18.13
C ALA A 111 14.83 3.40 19.09
N GLN A 112 16.00 3.78 18.57
CA GLN A 112 17.10 4.33 19.37
C GLN A 112 16.79 5.73 19.92
N ILE A 113 16.14 6.59 19.10
CA ILE A 113 15.79 7.98 19.48
C ILE A 113 14.63 8.02 20.49
N GLY A 114 13.66 7.14 20.34
CA GLY A 114 12.45 7.05 21.16
C GLY A 114 12.06 5.63 21.48
N PRO A 115 12.79 4.92 22.35
CA PRO A 115 12.57 3.50 22.62
C PRO A 115 11.16 3.20 23.15
N ASP A 116 10.58 4.08 23.92
CA ASP A 116 9.23 3.89 24.47
C ASP A 116 8.11 4.18 23.47
N THR A 117 8.39 4.94 22.40
CA THR A 117 7.39 5.35 21.40
C THR A 117 7.53 4.56 20.10
N TRP A 118 8.77 4.35 19.63
CA TRP A 118 9.06 3.64 18.38
C TRP A 118 9.53 2.21 18.58
N GLY A 119 10.17 1.90 19.73
CA GLY A 119 10.79 0.61 19.98
C GLY A 119 9.82 -0.52 20.30
N ARG A 120 8.51 -0.24 20.41
CA ARG A 120 7.48 -1.25 20.79
C ARG A 120 6.33 -1.30 19.78
N PRO A 121 6.59 -1.70 18.53
CA PRO A 121 5.51 -1.95 17.59
C PRO A 121 4.68 -3.14 18.04
N ARG A 122 3.37 -3.07 17.81
CA ARG A 122 2.44 -4.19 18.06
C ARG A 122 2.76 -5.38 17.16
N GLU A 123 3.20 -5.09 15.93
CA GLU A 123 3.54 -6.10 14.93
C GLU A 123 4.64 -5.59 14.00
N VAL A 124 5.59 -6.47 13.66
CA VAL A 124 6.65 -6.22 12.68
C VAL A 124 6.49 -7.23 11.53
N ARG A 125 6.18 -6.71 10.36
CA ARG A 125 6.13 -7.45 9.10
C ARG A 125 7.35 -7.05 8.26
N SER A 126 8.50 -7.65 8.58
CA SER A 126 9.79 -7.26 7.99
C SER A 126 9.98 -7.72 6.56
N CYS A 127 9.20 -8.70 6.11
CA CYS A 127 9.30 -9.27 4.77
C CYS A 127 7.90 -9.45 4.17
N GLN A 128 7.53 -8.54 3.28
CA GLN A 128 6.31 -8.63 2.50
C GLN A 128 6.69 -8.60 1.02
N PRO A 129 6.79 -9.78 0.33
CA PRO A 129 7.05 -9.82 -1.10
C PRO A 129 6.18 -8.85 -1.88
N LEU A 130 6.82 -7.89 -2.59
CA LEU A 130 6.19 -7.04 -3.57
C LEU A 130 6.15 -7.81 -4.89
N LEU A 131 4.95 -8.04 -5.39
CA LEU A 131 4.69 -8.83 -6.57
C LEU A 131 4.09 -7.93 -7.66
N ALA A 132 4.45 -8.16 -8.90
CA ALA A 132 3.86 -7.48 -10.04
C ALA A 132 3.70 -8.41 -11.24
N MET A 133 2.82 -8.04 -12.14
CA MET A 133 2.70 -8.65 -13.46
C MET A 133 2.21 -7.64 -14.49
N SER A 134 2.68 -7.82 -15.74
CA SER A 134 2.29 -7.00 -16.90
C SER A 134 1.75 -7.88 -18.06
N ASP A 135 1.85 -9.18 -17.93
CA ASP A 135 1.36 -10.14 -18.90
C ASP A 135 -0.09 -10.57 -18.61
N ARG A 136 -0.64 -11.36 -19.53
CA ARG A 136 -1.94 -12.02 -19.31
C ARG A 136 -1.82 -13.06 -18.19
N PRO A 137 -2.88 -13.26 -17.40
CA PRO A 137 -2.92 -14.31 -16.39
C PRO A 137 -2.68 -15.70 -16.98
N ARG A 138 -1.94 -16.53 -16.27
CA ARG A 138 -1.66 -17.95 -16.64
C ARG A 138 -2.81 -18.89 -16.27
N VAL A 139 -3.87 -18.38 -15.67
CA VAL A 139 -5.06 -19.11 -15.22
C VAL A 139 -6.27 -18.52 -15.90
N VAL A 140 -7.22 -19.37 -16.30
CA VAL A 140 -8.49 -18.92 -16.88
C VAL A 140 -9.24 -18.07 -15.84
N PRO A 141 -9.62 -16.84 -16.20
CA PRO A 141 -10.34 -15.94 -15.31
C PRO A 141 -11.73 -16.45 -14.93
N ASP A 142 -12.16 -16.19 -13.71
CA ASP A 142 -13.52 -16.46 -13.27
C ASP A 142 -14.47 -15.35 -13.75
N ALA A 143 -15.35 -15.67 -14.67
CA ALA A 143 -16.28 -14.71 -15.27
C ALA A 143 -17.31 -14.11 -14.29
N ARG A 144 -17.43 -14.67 -13.07
CA ARG A 144 -18.31 -14.14 -12.01
C ARG A 144 -17.73 -12.90 -11.33
N VAL A 145 -16.42 -12.64 -11.47
CA VAL A 145 -15.81 -11.42 -10.91
C VAL A 145 -16.28 -10.21 -11.71
N VAL A 146 -16.90 -9.27 -11.03
CA VAL A 146 -17.44 -8.05 -11.59
C VAL A 146 -16.99 -6.81 -10.81
N ARG A 147 -17.10 -5.64 -11.40
CA ARG A 147 -17.02 -4.37 -10.68
C ARG A 147 -18.26 -4.25 -9.78
N ILE A 148 -18.03 -4.06 -8.49
CA ILE A 148 -19.10 -3.86 -7.51
C ILE A 148 -19.76 -2.50 -7.77
N ASN A 149 -21.08 -2.48 -7.71
CA ASN A 149 -21.88 -1.25 -7.79
C ASN A 149 -22.53 -0.94 -6.42
N GLU A 150 -23.13 0.25 -6.29
CA GLU A 150 -23.70 0.71 -5.02
C GLU A 150 -24.83 -0.20 -4.50
N ARG A 151 -25.51 -0.96 -5.35
CA ARG A 151 -26.56 -1.92 -4.91
C ARG A 151 -25.97 -3.06 -4.07
N HIS A 152 -24.72 -3.42 -4.31
CA HIS A 152 -24.01 -4.46 -3.59
C HIS A 152 -23.02 -3.88 -2.56
N PHE A 153 -23.13 -2.58 -2.25
CA PHE A 153 -22.19 -1.95 -1.33
C PHE A 153 -22.25 -2.55 0.08
N GLU A 154 -23.45 -2.77 0.63
CA GLU A 154 -23.54 -3.32 2.01
C GLU A 154 -22.87 -4.69 2.17
N PRO A 155 -23.16 -5.71 1.35
CA PRO A 155 -22.44 -6.98 1.44
C PRO A 155 -20.94 -6.84 1.14
N TYR A 156 -20.53 -5.95 0.23
CA TYR A 156 -19.13 -5.65 -0.04
C TYR A 156 -18.44 -5.01 1.17
N PHE A 157 -19.10 -4.08 1.84
CA PHE A 157 -18.59 -3.43 3.04
C PHE A 157 -18.44 -4.42 4.19
N ARG A 158 -19.42 -5.33 4.40
CA ARG A 158 -19.29 -6.42 5.38
C ARG A 158 -18.06 -7.29 5.10
N ALA A 159 -17.84 -7.67 3.85
CA ALA A 159 -16.65 -8.42 3.43
C ALA A 159 -15.35 -7.64 3.67
N ALA A 160 -15.35 -6.31 3.45
CA ALA A 160 -14.21 -5.45 3.70
C ALA A 160 -13.88 -5.34 5.20
N VAL A 161 -14.89 -5.23 6.06
CA VAL A 161 -14.72 -5.23 7.52
C VAL A 161 -14.19 -6.60 7.99
N ALA A 162 -14.75 -7.70 7.49
CA ALA A 162 -14.27 -9.05 7.82
C ALA A 162 -12.80 -9.25 7.42
N MET A 163 -12.45 -8.85 6.20
CA MET A 163 -11.07 -8.89 5.70
C MET A 163 -10.12 -8.11 6.60
N TYR A 164 -10.46 -6.85 6.89
CA TYR A 164 -9.60 -5.97 7.69
C TYR A 164 -9.40 -6.52 9.10
N THR A 165 -10.49 -6.99 9.74
CA THR A 165 -10.45 -7.57 11.08
C THR A 165 -9.60 -8.85 11.11
N GLU A 166 -9.71 -9.71 10.08
CA GLU A 166 -8.91 -10.93 9.95
C GLU A 166 -7.42 -10.61 9.74
N GLU A 167 -7.10 -9.58 8.97
CA GLU A 167 -5.71 -9.25 8.62
C GLU A 167 -5.00 -8.42 9.68
N VAL A 168 -5.71 -7.46 10.29
CA VAL A 168 -5.12 -6.46 11.20
C VAL A 168 -5.40 -6.77 12.67
N GLY A 169 -6.37 -7.65 12.96
CA GLY A 169 -6.72 -8.05 14.31
C GLY A 169 -7.57 -7.05 15.09
N VAL A 170 -7.98 -5.93 14.45
CA VAL A 170 -8.86 -4.90 15.03
C VAL A 170 -9.93 -4.51 14.03
N SER A 171 -11.09 -4.06 14.53
CA SER A 171 -12.16 -3.55 13.67
C SER A 171 -11.75 -2.21 13.01
N PRO A 172 -12.02 -2.03 11.70
CA PRO A 172 -11.81 -0.74 11.02
C PRO A 172 -12.95 0.25 11.27
N LEU A 173 -13.99 -0.15 11.99
CA LEU A 173 -15.14 0.71 12.25
C LEU A 173 -14.76 1.77 13.27
N ASP A 174 -15.00 3.01 12.92
CA ASP A 174 -14.75 4.19 13.74
C ASP A 174 -16.01 5.08 13.82
N PRO A 175 -16.17 5.91 14.86
CA PRO A 175 -17.34 6.79 15.02
C PRO A 175 -17.53 7.79 13.88
N GLY A 176 -16.47 8.04 13.09
CA GLY A 176 -16.49 8.99 11.99
C GLY A 176 -16.84 8.37 10.63
N ASP A 177 -17.14 7.06 10.56
CA ASP A 177 -17.42 6.34 9.32
C ASP A 177 -16.35 6.51 8.20
N GLY A 178 -15.11 6.81 8.59
CA GLY A 178 -14.02 7.06 7.65
C GLY A 178 -13.77 5.88 6.72
N TYR A 179 -13.71 4.68 7.28
CA TYR A 179 -13.51 3.45 6.51
C TYR A 179 -14.67 3.17 5.55
N ARG A 180 -15.92 3.37 6.00
CA ARG A 180 -17.12 3.19 5.17
C ARG A 180 -17.13 4.14 3.98
N ARG A 181 -16.85 5.43 4.22
CA ARG A 181 -16.76 6.42 3.13
C ARG A 181 -15.67 6.09 2.13
N HIS A 182 -14.50 5.65 2.60
CA HIS A 182 -13.42 5.22 1.73
C HIS A 182 -13.82 4.03 0.85
N MET A 183 -14.46 3.00 1.42
CA MET A 183 -14.91 1.83 0.66
C MET A 183 -16.02 2.18 -0.35
N LEU A 184 -16.94 3.09 0.01
CA LEU A 184 -17.98 3.56 -0.90
C LEU A 184 -17.38 4.33 -2.08
N GLU A 185 -16.37 5.15 -1.82
CA GLU A 185 -15.68 5.90 -2.88
C GLU A 185 -14.95 4.96 -3.86
N LEU A 186 -14.30 3.90 -3.38
CA LEU A 186 -13.73 2.87 -4.24
C LEU A 186 -14.77 2.20 -5.13
N VAL A 187 -15.96 1.91 -4.59
CA VAL A 187 -17.07 1.33 -5.36
C VAL A 187 -17.58 2.32 -6.42
N ARG A 188 -17.78 3.58 -6.07
CA ARG A 188 -18.21 4.64 -7.00
C ARG A 188 -17.23 4.86 -8.14
N GLN A 189 -15.94 4.73 -7.86
CA GLN A 189 -14.88 4.80 -8.86
C GLN A 189 -14.74 3.50 -9.70
N GLY A 190 -15.58 2.49 -9.46
CA GLY A 190 -15.50 1.19 -10.14
C GLY A 190 -14.24 0.39 -9.79
N ARG A 191 -13.63 0.67 -8.63
CA ARG A 191 -12.36 0.08 -8.18
C ARG A 191 -12.55 -1.06 -7.18
N GLY A 192 -13.74 -1.27 -6.65
CA GLY A 192 -14.13 -2.46 -5.90
C GLY A 192 -14.48 -3.60 -6.87
N LEU A 193 -13.90 -4.77 -6.68
CA LEU A 193 -14.11 -5.97 -7.49
C LEU A 193 -14.58 -7.12 -6.61
N GLY A 194 -15.48 -7.96 -7.10
CA GLY A 194 -15.97 -9.07 -6.29
C GLY A 194 -16.78 -10.10 -7.04
N ILE A 195 -17.05 -11.22 -6.36
CA ILE A 195 -18.05 -12.22 -6.75
C ILE A 195 -19.23 -12.05 -5.80
N VAL A 196 -20.41 -11.78 -6.36
CA VAL A 196 -21.67 -11.74 -5.63
C VAL A 196 -22.43 -13.05 -5.89
N ASP A 197 -22.81 -13.71 -4.82
CA ASP A 197 -23.56 -14.96 -4.88
C ASP A 197 -24.62 -14.96 -3.77
N ASP A 198 -25.88 -15.18 -4.13
CA ASP A 198 -27.04 -15.12 -3.23
C ASP A 198 -27.09 -13.85 -2.36
N GLY A 199 -26.81 -12.70 -2.99
CA GLY A 199 -26.83 -11.39 -2.33
C GLY A 199 -25.63 -11.07 -1.44
N ASP A 200 -24.71 -12.00 -1.23
CA ASP A 200 -23.49 -11.82 -0.44
C ASP A 200 -22.25 -11.75 -1.32
N VAL A 201 -21.23 -11.05 -0.83
CA VAL A 201 -19.92 -11.01 -1.48
C VAL A 201 -19.06 -12.16 -0.98
N ARG A 202 -18.75 -13.10 -1.89
CA ARG A 202 -17.95 -14.30 -1.62
C ARG A 202 -16.46 -14.13 -1.90
N TRP A 203 -16.13 -13.18 -2.75
CA TRP A 203 -14.77 -12.75 -3.06
C TRP A 203 -14.74 -11.24 -3.19
N LYS A 204 -13.71 -10.59 -2.68
CA LYS A 204 -13.47 -9.17 -2.90
C LYS A 204 -11.99 -8.87 -3.12
N SER A 205 -11.74 -7.81 -3.84
CA SER A 205 -10.45 -7.12 -3.90
C SER A 205 -10.66 -5.68 -4.37
N ASP A 206 -9.67 -4.84 -4.16
CA ASP A 206 -9.72 -3.42 -4.52
C ASP A 206 -8.54 -3.05 -5.41
N VAL A 207 -8.78 -2.25 -6.46
CA VAL A 207 -7.74 -1.45 -7.08
C VAL A 207 -7.51 -0.24 -6.17
N ALA A 208 -6.69 -0.42 -5.13
CA ALA A 208 -6.63 0.53 -4.01
C ALA A 208 -5.92 1.83 -4.37
N VAL A 209 -4.79 1.76 -5.06
CA VAL A 209 -4.01 2.93 -5.49
C VAL A 209 -3.54 2.78 -6.92
N THR A 210 -3.41 3.92 -7.63
CA THR A 210 -3.00 3.95 -9.03
C THR A 210 -2.08 5.13 -9.31
N TRP A 211 -1.11 4.93 -10.20
CA TRP A 211 -0.25 5.98 -10.74
C TRP A 211 0.18 5.62 -12.16
N GLY A 212 -0.10 6.49 -13.13
CA GLY A 212 0.19 6.20 -14.54
C GLY A 212 -0.34 4.81 -14.92
N ASN A 213 0.53 3.98 -15.46
CA ASN A 213 0.21 2.62 -15.90
C ASN A 213 0.32 1.56 -14.79
N VAL A 214 0.51 1.97 -13.52
CA VAL A 214 0.65 1.06 -12.38
C VAL A 214 -0.59 1.12 -11.49
N CYS A 215 -1.10 -0.04 -11.11
CA CYS A 215 -2.07 -0.15 -10.02
C CYS A 215 -1.62 -1.16 -8.96
N GLN A 216 -2.15 -1.00 -7.74
CA GLN A 216 -1.91 -1.94 -6.66
C GLN A 216 -3.23 -2.49 -6.14
N ILE A 217 -3.33 -3.82 -6.13
CA ILE A 217 -4.45 -4.56 -5.58
C ILE A 217 -4.25 -4.71 -4.08
N GLN A 218 -5.31 -4.43 -3.33
CA GLN A 218 -5.37 -4.60 -1.88
C GLN A 218 -6.69 -5.26 -1.47
N GLY A 219 -6.81 -5.60 -0.19
CA GLY A 219 -8.04 -6.07 0.40
C GLY A 219 -8.56 -7.36 -0.23
N VAL A 220 -7.67 -8.26 -0.64
CA VAL A 220 -8.04 -9.56 -1.23
C VAL A 220 -8.58 -10.48 -0.15
N TRP A 221 -9.85 -10.83 -0.27
CA TRP A 221 -10.51 -11.69 0.71
C TRP A 221 -11.46 -12.67 0.02
N MET A 222 -11.61 -13.83 0.62
CA MET A 222 -12.57 -14.86 0.22
C MET A 222 -13.36 -15.30 1.45
N ASP A 223 -14.66 -15.43 1.31
CA ASP A 223 -15.56 -16.00 2.30
C ASP A 223 -14.98 -17.34 2.83
N PRO A 224 -14.82 -17.52 4.15
CA PRO A 224 -14.30 -18.75 4.73
C PRO A 224 -14.96 -20.02 4.18
N ALA A 225 -16.28 -20.00 3.93
CA ALA A 225 -17.03 -21.13 3.38
C ALA A 225 -16.66 -21.47 1.92
N TRP A 226 -15.99 -20.54 1.21
CA TRP A 226 -15.57 -20.72 -0.18
C TRP A 226 -14.08 -21.06 -0.32
N ARG A 227 -13.32 -21.04 0.77
CA ARG A 227 -11.89 -21.35 0.79
C ARG A 227 -11.64 -22.84 0.51
N GLY A 228 -10.44 -23.15 0.01
CA GLY A 228 -10.03 -24.52 -0.26
C GLY A 228 -10.59 -25.16 -1.55
N ARG A 229 -11.44 -24.44 -2.30
CA ARG A 229 -12.09 -24.93 -3.52
C ARG A 229 -11.36 -24.58 -4.81
N GLY A 230 -10.14 -24.05 -4.73
CA GLY A 230 -9.36 -23.66 -5.92
C GLY A 230 -9.80 -22.37 -6.61
N LEU A 231 -10.77 -21.62 -6.06
CA LEU A 231 -11.40 -20.46 -6.69
C LEU A 231 -10.56 -19.19 -6.66
N ALA A 232 -9.59 -19.08 -5.74
CA ALA A 232 -8.82 -17.86 -5.55
C ALA A 232 -7.96 -17.47 -6.77
N ALA A 233 -7.34 -18.42 -7.44
CA ALA A 233 -6.51 -18.13 -8.61
C ALA A 233 -7.33 -17.69 -9.84
N PRO A 234 -8.44 -18.35 -10.23
CA PRO A 234 -9.35 -17.84 -11.24
C PRO A 234 -9.93 -16.45 -10.92
N ALA A 235 -10.34 -16.22 -9.68
CA ALA A 235 -10.86 -14.91 -9.26
C ALA A 235 -9.80 -13.81 -9.37
N MET A 236 -8.57 -14.07 -8.91
CA MET A 236 -7.47 -13.11 -9.03
C MET A 236 -7.05 -12.89 -10.49
N ALA A 237 -7.12 -13.91 -11.35
CA ALA A 237 -6.89 -13.78 -12.78
C ALA A 237 -7.91 -12.80 -13.42
N ALA A 238 -9.18 -12.88 -13.04
CA ALA A 238 -10.20 -11.95 -13.51
C ALA A 238 -9.97 -10.53 -13.01
N VAL A 239 -9.53 -10.37 -11.74
CA VAL A 239 -9.12 -9.08 -11.19
C VAL A 239 -8.00 -8.44 -12.02
N VAL A 240 -6.97 -9.23 -12.37
CA VAL A 240 -5.87 -8.76 -13.22
C VAL A 240 -6.37 -8.33 -14.59
N GLU A 241 -7.23 -9.10 -15.25
CA GLU A 241 -7.79 -8.73 -16.57
C GLU A 241 -8.60 -7.43 -16.48
N LEU A 242 -9.42 -7.27 -15.44
CA LEU A 242 -10.20 -6.05 -15.25
C LEU A 242 -9.32 -4.84 -14.96
N ALA A 243 -8.29 -4.99 -14.14
CA ALA A 243 -7.36 -3.92 -13.81
C ALA A 243 -6.49 -3.52 -15.01
N ARG A 244 -6.11 -4.49 -15.85
CA ARG A 244 -5.29 -4.28 -17.06
C ARG A 244 -6.02 -3.58 -18.21
N ARG A 245 -7.31 -3.34 -18.09
CA ARG A 245 -8.02 -2.46 -19.03
C ARG A 245 -7.57 -1.00 -18.93
N ASP A 246 -7.11 -0.62 -17.73
CA ASP A 246 -6.77 0.75 -17.39
C ASP A 246 -5.28 0.93 -17.01
N HIS A 247 -4.55 -0.20 -16.75
CA HIS A 247 -3.18 -0.19 -16.23
C HIS A 247 -2.35 -1.32 -16.81
N ASP A 248 -1.12 -1.04 -17.28
CA ASP A 248 -0.23 -2.06 -17.85
C ASP A 248 0.36 -2.98 -16.78
N THR A 249 0.62 -2.46 -15.58
CA THR A 249 1.23 -3.19 -14.46
C THR A 249 0.27 -3.30 -13.28
N VAL A 250 -0.04 -4.53 -12.90
CA VAL A 250 -0.83 -4.85 -11.71
C VAL A 250 0.11 -5.35 -10.63
N SER A 251 0.07 -4.74 -9.45
CA SER A 251 0.93 -5.09 -8.33
C SER A 251 0.15 -5.40 -7.08
N LEU A 252 0.79 -6.04 -6.13
CA LEU A 252 0.34 -6.25 -4.76
C LEU A 252 1.54 -6.58 -3.87
N TYR A 253 1.39 -6.46 -2.57
CA TYR A 253 2.33 -7.08 -1.61
C TYR A 253 1.56 -7.92 -0.61
N VAL A 254 2.23 -8.90 -0.02
CA VAL A 254 1.62 -9.92 0.82
C VAL A 254 2.61 -10.36 1.90
N ASN A 255 2.11 -10.68 3.09
CA ASN A 255 2.95 -11.20 4.16
C ASN A 255 3.60 -12.53 3.73
N ASP A 256 4.89 -12.71 4.01
CA ASP A 256 5.67 -13.91 3.63
C ASP A 256 5.13 -15.19 4.27
N PHE A 257 4.55 -15.09 5.47
CA PHE A 257 3.88 -16.20 6.14
C PHE A 257 2.54 -16.61 5.49
N ASN A 258 1.95 -15.76 4.65
CA ASN A 258 0.72 -16.11 3.90
C ASN A 258 1.05 -16.96 2.66
N THR A 259 1.58 -18.15 2.91
CA THR A 259 2.02 -19.07 1.85
C THR A 259 0.90 -19.48 0.89
N ARG A 260 -0.37 -19.47 1.35
CA ARG A 260 -1.54 -19.75 0.51
C ARG A 260 -1.73 -18.67 -0.54
N ALA A 261 -1.70 -17.40 -0.13
CA ALA A 261 -1.82 -16.27 -1.05
C ALA A 261 -0.64 -16.22 -2.02
N LEU A 262 0.59 -16.41 -1.53
CA LEU A 262 1.79 -16.47 -2.36
C LEU A 262 1.70 -17.53 -3.47
N ARG A 263 1.24 -18.75 -3.14
CA ARG A 263 1.00 -19.81 -4.14
C ARG A 263 -0.05 -19.41 -5.17
N THR A 264 -1.13 -18.75 -4.71
CA THR A 264 -2.20 -18.25 -5.59
C THR A 264 -1.65 -17.22 -6.57
N TYR A 265 -0.94 -16.21 -6.10
CA TYR A 265 -0.40 -15.14 -6.96
C TYR A 265 0.65 -15.66 -7.95
N ARG A 266 1.56 -16.53 -7.53
CA ARG A 266 2.52 -17.20 -8.44
C ARG A 266 1.82 -18.02 -9.52
N ARG A 267 0.75 -18.74 -9.17
CA ARG A 267 -0.05 -19.51 -10.14
C ARG A 267 -0.72 -18.60 -11.16
N VAL A 268 -1.19 -17.42 -10.77
CA VAL A 268 -1.76 -16.43 -11.69
C VAL A 268 -0.71 -15.85 -12.63
N GLY A 269 0.54 -15.75 -12.20
CA GLY A 269 1.63 -15.23 -13.01
C GLY A 269 2.36 -14.04 -12.40
N PHE A 270 2.05 -13.66 -11.16
CA PHE A 270 2.79 -12.60 -10.47
C PHE A 270 4.23 -13.04 -10.17
N GLU A 271 5.16 -12.10 -10.35
CA GLU A 271 6.58 -12.27 -10.08
C GLU A 271 7.04 -11.30 -8.99
N ARG A 272 8.00 -11.73 -8.17
CA ARG A 272 8.55 -10.89 -7.11
C ARG A 272 9.50 -9.87 -7.72
N ILE A 273 9.26 -8.59 -7.44
CA ILE A 273 10.07 -7.46 -7.91
C ILE A 273 10.75 -6.69 -6.77
N GLY A 274 10.45 -7.02 -5.53
CA GLY A 274 11.00 -6.36 -4.35
C GLY A 274 10.44 -6.90 -3.05
N THR A 275 10.67 -6.14 -1.99
CA THR A 275 10.15 -6.44 -0.66
C THR A 275 9.63 -5.16 -0.02
N MET A 276 8.48 -5.24 0.59
CA MET A 276 7.92 -4.21 1.46
C MET A 276 8.10 -4.62 2.93
N ALA A 277 8.05 -3.66 3.83
CA ALA A 277 7.96 -3.90 5.25
C ALA A 277 6.89 -2.99 5.89
N THR A 278 6.27 -3.48 6.94
CA THR A 278 5.28 -2.71 7.71
C THR A 278 5.48 -2.96 9.20
N LEU A 279 5.52 -1.87 9.97
CA LEU A 279 5.46 -1.91 11.42
C LEU A 279 4.14 -1.28 11.86
N LEU A 280 3.38 -1.97 12.69
CA LEU A 280 2.09 -1.53 13.23
C LEU A 280 2.25 -1.17 14.72
N TYR A 281 1.60 -0.10 15.15
CA TYR A 281 1.64 0.41 16.51
C TYR A 281 0.26 0.40 17.17
#